data_1dd5d6853d00e5946e5e434d0303dfd1
#
_entry.id   1dd5d6853d00e5946e5e434d0303dfd1
#
_cell.length_a   1.000
_cell.length_b   1.000
_cell.length_c   1.000
_cell.angle_alpha   90.00
_cell.angle_beta   90.00
_cell.angle_gamma   90.00
#
_symmetry.space_group_name_H-M   'P 1'
#
loop_
_entity.id
_entity.type
_entity.pdbx_description
1 polymer ?
#
loop_
_entity_poly.entity_id
_entity_poly.type
_entity_poly.pdbx_seq_one_letter_code
_entity_poly.pdbx_strand_id
1 'polypeptide(L)'
;TSTNDIKALAEGVETTKEMKTVIQLGADLIQGYYTAHPNAEVVQLISPQVVNEIVQYNQQEEVAENSSIFVMEHERSASLLKLTSRGIRKIVVAQRAGGDNNVRIVGAQGFKSDMTLKIKDGFTGTIVLQNVSFSGDRDKPCIDCGENTDLHIMLEGKNFCRNGGIKIPESSRVTFIGDGDIMIRVNGNSYYGIGNDIHSKHGVMKFKQEGAINIETNGVNGVAIGAGL
;
A
#
# COMPACT_ATOMS: atom_id res chain seq x y z
N THR A 1 -26.98 0.24 15.98
CA THR A 1 -26.40 -1.10 15.92
C THR A 1 -25.24 -1.14 16.91
N SER A 2 -25.43 -1.90 18.01
CA SER A 2 -24.42 -2.05 19.06
C SER A 2 -23.17 -2.68 18.50
N THR A 3 -22.08 -1.94 18.44
CA THR A 3 -20.75 -2.50 18.32
C THR A 3 -20.46 -3.24 19.62
N ASN A 4 -20.23 -4.55 19.54
CA ASN A 4 -19.72 -5.31 20.67
C ASN A 4 -18.40 -4.67 21.11
N ASP A 5 -18.35 -4.22 22.34
CA ASP A 5 -17.17 -3.57 22.95
C ASP A 5 -16.14 -4.65 23.35
N ILE A 6 -15.68 -5.41 22.35
CA ILE A 6 -14.67 -6.46 22.51
C ILE A 6 -13.29 -5.82 22.36
N LYS A 7 -12.49 -5.87 23.43
CA LYS A 7 -11.10 -5.40 23.42
C LYS A 7 -10.14 -6.53 23.08
N ALA A 8 -9.21 -6.26 22.17
CA ALA A 8 -8.13 -7.18 21.81
C ALA A 8 -6.95 -6.98 22.77
N LEU A 9 -6.54 -8.04 23.48
CA LEU A 9 -5.35 -8.05 24.32
C LEU A 9 -4.21 -8.78 23.58
N ALA A 10 -3.07 -8.13 23.44
CA ALA A 10 -1.83 -8.75 22.99
C ALA A 10 -0.98 -9.14 24.20
N GLU A 11 -0.70 -10.43 24.34
CA GLU A 11 0.12 -10.99 25.42
C GLU A 11 1.52 -11.34 24.92
N GLY A 12 2.49 -11.40 25.84
CA GLY A 12 3.87 -11.80 25.54
C GLY A 12 4.67 -10.76 24.75
N VAL A 13 4.33 -9.48 24.86
CA VAL A 13 5.08 -8.40 24.22
C VAL A 13 6.34 -8.10 25.03
N GLU A 14 7.52 -8.35 24.45
CA GLU A 14 8.81 -8.25 25.13
C GLU A 14 9.69 -7.13 24.60
N THR A 15 9.43 -6.67 23.37
CA THR A 15 10.29 -5.68 22.68
C THR A 15 9.48 -4.51 22.12
N THR A 16 10.17 -3.36 21.94
CA THR A 16 9.61 -2.18 21.22
C THR A 16 9.08 -2.55 19.83
N LYS A 17 9.73 -3.49 19.12
CA LYS A 17 9.30 -3.91 17.78
C LYS A 17 7.98 -4.66 17.83
N GLU A 18 7.82 -5.55 18.80
CA GLU A 18 6.56 -6.29 19.01
C GLU A 18 5.45 -5.33 19.43
N MET A 19 5.73 -4.41 20.38
CA MET A 19 4.80 -3.36 20.78
C MET A 19 4.26 -2.59 19.58
N LYS A 20 5.13 -2.11 18.70
CA LYS A 20 4.73 -1.40 17.47
C LYS A 20 3.87 -2.28 16.57
N THR A 21 4.23 -3.56 16.42
CA THR A 21 3.48 -4.50 15.59
C THR A 21 2.06 -4.73 16.13
N VAL A 22 1.90 -4.95 17.43
CA VAL A 22 0.57 -5.23 18.01
C VAL A 22 -0.33 -3.98 18.02
N ILE A 23 0.24 -2.78 18.18
CA ILE A 23 -0.50 -1.52 18.01
C ILE A 23 -0.98 -1.39 16.57
N GLN A 24 -0.13 -1.64 15.56
CA GLN A 24 -0.53 -1.64 14.15
C GLN A 24 -1.61 -2.66 13.82
N LEU A 25 -1.62 -3.79 14.52
CA LEU A 25 -2.66 -4.82 14.39
C LEU A 25 -3.98 -4.44 15.08
N GLY A 26 -4.01 -3.31 15.81
CA GLY A 26 -5.20 -2.79 16.48
C GLY A 26 -5.47 -3.45 17.83
N ALA A 27 -4.43 -3.87 18.55
CA ALA A 27 -4.58 -4.32 19.93
C ALA A 27 -4.97 -3.13 20.84
N ASP A 28 -5.98 -3.32 21.66
CA ASP A 28 -6.45 -2.31 22.63
C ASP A 28 -5.64 -2.34 23.93
N LEU A 29 -5.08 -3.49 24.25
CA LEU A 29 -4.34 -3.75 25.49
C LEU A 29 -3.07 -4.53 25.18
N ILE A 30 -2.00 -4.25 25.94
CA ILE A 30 -0.70 -4.88 25.79
C ILE A 30 -0.25 -5.42 27.14
N GLN A 31 0.20 -6.69 27.19
CA GLN A 31 0.79 -7.32 28.35
C GLN A 31 2.08 -8.04 27.96
N GLY A 32 3.13 -7.90 28.78
CA GLY A 32 4.40 -8.59 28.58
C GLY A 32 5.56 -7.91 29.29
N TYR A 33 6.74 -8.47 29.17
CA TYR A 33 7.96 -7.94 29.81
C TYR A 33 8.34 -6.55 29.33
N TYR A 34 7.89 -6.13 28.17
CA TYR A 34 8.06 -4.77 27.68
C TYR A 34 7.36 -3.73 28.58
N THR A 35 6.16 -4.07 29.09
CA THR A 35 5.38 -3.17 29.95
C THR A 35 5.83 -3.25 31.42
N ALA A 36 5.99 -4.47 31.95
CA ALA A 36 6.51 -4.72 33.30
C ALA A 36 6.95 -6.18 33.46
N HIS A 37 8.03 -6.39 34.19
CA HIS A 37 8.43 -7.73 34.64
C HIS A 37 7.55 -8.20 35.81
N PRO A 38 7.29 -9.51 35.95
CA PRO A 38 6.62 -10.05 37.11
C PRO A 38 7.32 -9.63 38.39
N ASN A 39 6.55 -9.13 39.35
CA ASN A 39 7.05 -8.73 40.67
C ASN A 39 6.11 -9.30 41.75
N ALA A 40 6.68 -9.59 42.93
CA ALA A 40 5.89 -10.03 44.08
C ALA A 40 4.96 -8.94 44.60
N GLU A 41 5.28 -7.68 44.38
CA GLU A 41 4.45 -6.52 44.69
C GLU A 41 3.74 -6.02 43.41
N VAL A 42 2.51 -5.52 43.57
CA VAL A 42 1.76 -4.94 42.46
C VAL A 42 2.48 -3.71 41.92
N VAL A 43 2.91 -3.76 40.65
CA VAL A 43 3.48 -2.61 39.96
C VAL A 43 2.36 -1.60 39.71
N GLN A 44 2.41 -0.49 40.41
CA GLN A 44 1.36 0.55 40.33
C GLN A 44 1.49 1.44 39.08
N LEU A 45 2.68 1.54 38.50
CA LEU A 45 2.98 2.41 37.36
C LEU A 45 3.93 1.72 36.38
N ILE A 46 3.59 1.76 35.10
CA ILE A 46 4.51 1.39 34.02
C ILE A 46 5.63 2.42 33.94
N SER A 47 6.83 2.03 33.54
CA SER A 47 7.96 2.94 33.34
C SER A 47 7.56 4.15 32.48
N PRO A 48 7.86 5.38 32.90
CA PRO A 48 7.57 6.58 32.10
C PRO A 48 8.17 6.52 30.68
N GLN A 49 9.31 5.84 30.50
CA GLN A 49 9.91 5.67 29.20
C GLN A 49 9.02 4.83 28.29
N VAL A 50 8.51 3.71 28.78
CA VAL A 50 7.58 2.83 28.03
C VAL A 50 6.27 3.55 27.69
N VAL A 51 5.71 4.29 28.66
CA VAL A 51 4.52 5.11 28.43
C VAL A 51 4.79 6.14 27.33
N ASN A 52 5.91 6.86 27.38
CA ASN A 52 6.27 7.84 26.36
C ASN A 52 6.48 7.20 24.98
N GLU A 53 7.10 6.04 24.90
CA GLU A 53 7.27 5.32 23.61
C GLU A 53 5.92 4.92 23.01
N ILE A 54 4.99 4.41 23.81
CA ILE A 54 3.64 4.05 23.37
C ILE A 54 2.87 5.30 22.93
N VAL A 55 2.91 6.37 23.73
CA VAL A 55 2.21 7.63 23.43
C VAL A 55 2.77 8.27 22.16
N GLN A 56 4.08 8.36 22.02
CA GLN A 56 4.71 8.90 20.81
C GLN A 56 4.36 8.08 19.57
N TYR A 57 4.34 6.77 19.70
CA TYR A 57 3.98 5.90 18.59
C TYR A 57 2.50 6.06 18.20
N ASN A 58 1.59 6.12 19.18
CA ASN A 58 0.17 6.38 18.94
C ASN A 58 -0.07 7.78 18.36
N GLN A 59 0.64 8.80 18.82
CA GLN A 59 0.55 10.16 18.25
C GLN A 59 1.04 10.20 16.79
N GLN A 60 2.10 9.46 16.46
CA GLN A 60 2.54 9.32 15.06
C GLN A 60 1.48 8.59 14.21
N GLU A 61 0.83 7.57 14.76
CA GLU A 61 -0.29 6.87 14.14
C GLU A 61 -1.53 7.79 14.00
N GLU A 62 -1.89 8.59 15.03
CA GLU A 62 -3.01 9.53 14.97
C GLU A 62 -2.78 10.65 13.93
N VAL A 63 -1.55 11.17 13.82
CA VAL A 63 -1.19 12.13 12.76
C VAL A 63 -1.28 11.47 11.38
N ALA A 64 -0.90 10.21 11.27
CA ALA A 64 -1.08 9.42 10.05
C ALA A 64 -2.57 9.09 9.80
N GLU A 65 -3.38 8.86 10.83
CA GLU A 65 -4.83 8.63 10.73
C GLU A 65 -5.60 9.87 10.22
N ASN A 66 -5.17 11.05 10.61
CA ASN A 66 -5.73 12.31 10.08
C ASN A 66 -5.22 12.66 8.67
N SER A 67 -4.23 11.93 8.15
CA SER A 67 -3.72 12.08 6.79
C SER A 67 -4.48 11.13 5.85
N SER A 68 -4.93 11.65 4.71
CA SER A 68 -5.46 10.79 3.63
C SER A 68 -4.37 9.98 2.91
N ILE A 69 -3.13 10.04 3.38
CA ILE A 69 -1.96 9.41 2.78
C ILE A 69 -1.31 8.46 3.78
N PHE A 70 -1.11 7.21 3.39
CA PHE A 70 -0.35 6.22 4.12
C PHE A 70 1.00 5.98 3.44
N VAL A 71 2.10 6.24 4.16
CA VAL A 71 3.47 6.08 3.62
C VAL A 71 4.08 4.78 4.18
N MET A 72 4.40 3.84 3.30
CA MET A 72 5.08 2.59 3.63
C MET A 72 6.60 2.80 3.62
N GLU A 73 7.18 3.19 4.74
CA GLU A 73 8.63 3.33 4.92
C GLU A 73 9.24 2.13 5.64
N HIS A 74 8.48 1.53 6.56
CA HIS A 74 8.95 0.43 7.38
C HIS A 74 8.06 -0.81 7.27
N GLU A 75 6.82 -0.65 6.89
CA GLU A 75 5.85 -1.72 6.76
C GLU A 75 6.16 -2.59 5.54
N ARG A 76 6.05 -3.90 5.75
CA ARG A 76 6.19 -4.90 4.66
C ARG A 76 4.85 -5.27 4.04
N SER A 77 3.75 -4.93 4.69
CA SER A 77 2.41 -5.26 4.20
C SER A 77 1.41 -4.18 4.58
N ALA A 78 0.45 -3.93 3.69
CA ALA A 78 -0.67 -3.03 3.91
C ALA A 78 -1.99 -3.70 3.50
N SER A 79 -3.04 -3.50 4.29
CA SER A 79 -4.39 -4.00 3.99
C SER A 79 -5.27 -2.86 3.50
N LEU A 80 -5.82 -2.97 2.29
CA LEU A 80 -6.73 -1.96 1.73
C LEU A 80 -7.99 -1.79 2.57
N LEU A 81 -8.52 -2.87 3.17
CA LEU A 81 -9.70 -2.77 4.03
C LEU A 81 -9.42 -1.89 5.25
N LYS A 82 -8.30 -2.18 5.96
CA LYS A 82 -7.92 -1.40 7.14
C LYS A 82 -7.63 0.06 6.79
N LEU A 83 -6.92 0.31 5.70
CA LEU A 83 -6.61 1.68 5.27
C LEU A 83 -7.86 2.45 4.83
N THR A 84 -8.82 1.79 4.16
CA THR A 84 -10.09 2.41 3.79
C THR A 84 -10.91 2.81 5.02
N SER A 85 -10.99 1.94 6.05
CA SER A 85 -11.71 2.26 7.29
C SER A 85 -11.11 3.46 8.04
N ARG A 86 -9.80 3.71 7.84
CA ARG A 86 -9.07 4.87 8.38
C ARG A 86 -9.18 6.12 7.50
N GLY A 87 -9.92 6.09 6.42
CA GLY A 87 -10.09 7.23 5.51
C GLY A 87 -8.90 7.48 4.58
N ILE A 88 -7.95 6.56 4.48
CA ILE A 88 -6.80 6.67 3.58
C ILE A 88 -7.27 6.64 2.13
N ARG A 89 -6.70 7.52 1.31
CA ARG A 89 -6.99 7.65 -0.13
C ARG A 89 -5.78 7.38 -1.01
N LYS A 90 -4.57 7.41 -0.44
CA LYS A 90 -3.33 7.21 -1.17
C LYS A 90 -2.34 6.39 -0.36
N ILE A 91 -1.77 5.37 -0.99
CA ILE A 91 -0.63 4.63 -0.46
C ILE A 91 0.62 5.12 -1.18
N VAL A 92 1.67 5.40 -0.44
CA VAL A 92 2.98 5.78 -0.97
C VAL A 92 4.00 4.74 -0.51
N VAL A 93 4.66 4.08 -1.46
CA VAL A 93 5.75 3.14 -1.17
C VAL A 93 7.08 3.85 -1.35
N ALA A 94 7.92 3.84 -0.32
CA ALA A 94 9.23 4.47 -0.32
C ALA A 94 10.36 3.44 -0.24
N GLN A 95 11.54 3.83 -0.78
CA GLN A 95 12.76 3.05 -0.65
C GLN A 95 13.17 2.95 0.82
N ARG A 96 13.59 1.78 1.26
CA ARG A 96 14.15 1.57 2.60
C ARG A 96 15.68 1.64 2.56
N ALA A 97 16.27 2.24 3.57
CA ALA A 97 17.70 2.25 3.72
C ALA A 97 18.20 0.86 4.16
N GLY A 98 19.06 0.25 3.34
CA GLY A 98 19.80 -0.99 3.70
C GLY A 98 18.95 -2.27 3.79
N GLY A 99 17.75 -2.31 3.21
CA GLY A 99 16.82 -3.41 3.37
C GLY A 99 16.26 -4.02 2.10
N ASP A 100 15.59 -5.16 2.28
CA ASP A 100 14.74 -5.79 1.29
C ASP A 100 13.52 -4.89 1.01
N ASN A 101 13.41 -4.41 -0.23
CA ASN A 101 12.32 -3.55 -0.69
C ASN A 101 11.14 -4.34 -1.25
N ASN A 102 10.84 -5.49 -0.66
CA ASN A 102 9.65 -6.25 -0.99
C ASN A 102 8.49 -5.83 -0.09
N VAL A 103 7.45 -5.29 -0.69
CA VAL A 103 6.22 -4.90 0.01
C VAL A 103 5.02 -5.62 -0.57
N ARG A 104 4.03 -5.91 0.27
CA ARG A 104 2.78 -6.56 -0.13
C ARG A 104 1.59 -5.66 0.18
N ILE A 105 0.73 -5.46 -0.79
CA ILE A 105 -0.55 -4.75 -0.63
C ILE A 105 -1.66 -5.77 -0.85
N VAL A 106 -2.50 -5.93 0.17
CA VAL A 106 -3.56 -6.94 0.21
C VAL A 106 -4.92 -6.26 0.20
N GLY A 107 -5.73 -6.63 -0.77
CA GLY A 107 -7.15 -6.32 -0.81
C GLY A 107 -8.00 -7.54 -0.43
N ALA A 108 -9.28 -7.48 -0.73
CA ALA A 108 -10.18 -8.61 -0.63
C ALA A 108 -10.99 -8.76 -1.91
N GLN A 109 -11.32 -9.98 -2.26
CA GLN A 109 -12.09 -10.27 -3.46
C GLN A 109 -13.44 -9.54 -3.43
N GLY A 110 -13.75 -8.79 -4.48
CA GLY A 110 -14.96 -7.99 -4.59
C GLY A 110 -14.94 -6.64 -3.85
N PHE A 111 -13.93 -6.38 -3.01
CA PHE A 111 -13.77 -5.10 -2.35
C PHE A 111 -13.27 -4.03 -3.33
N LYS A 112 -13.89 -2.86 -3.29
CA LYS A 112 -13.51 -1.71 -4.12
C LYS A 112 -13.01 -0.59 -3.22
N SER A 113 -11.77 -0.16 -3.41
CA SER A 113 -11.23 1.01 -2.73
C SER A 113 -11.17 2.22 -3.67
N ASP A 114 -11.19 3.42 -3.11
CA ASP A 114 -10.96 4.67 -3.83
C ASP A 114 -9.55 5.18 -3.63
N MET A 115 -8.62 4.26 -3.33
CA MET A 115 -7.21 4.57 -3.13
C MET A 115 -6.43 4.52 -4.43
N THR A 116 -5.37 5.33 -4.48
CA THR A 116 -4.30 5.26 -5.48
C THR A 116 -3.02 4.73 -4.85
N LEU A 117 -2.12 4.18 -5.68
CA LEU A 117 -0.79 3.76 -5.28
C LEU A 117 0.27 4.64 -5.97
N LYS A 118 1.17 5.25 -5.19
CA LYS A 118 2.35 5.96 -5.68
C LYS A 118 3.60 5.24 -5.19
N ILE A 119 4.49 4.93 -6.10
CA ILE A 119 5.84 4.50 -5.79
C ILE A 119 6.72 5.74 -5.81
N LYS A 120 7.54 5.99 -4.77
CA LYS A 120 8.49 7.10 -4.75
C LYS A 120 9.58 6.90 -5.78
N ASP A 121 10.08 8.01 -6.28
CA ASP A 121 11.16 8.05 -7.26
C ASP A 121 12.41 7.34 -6.72
N GLY A 122 13.12 6.65 -7.61
CA GLY A 122 14.31 5.87 -7.27
C GLY A 122 14.05 4.52 -6.59
N PHE A 123 12.81 4.09 -6.42
CA PHE A 123 12.50 2.81 -5.80
C PHE A 123 13.00 1.64 -6.65
N THR A 124 13.67 0.70 -5.98
CA THR A 124 14.09 -0.57 -6.59
C THR A 124 13.62 -1.71 -5.70
N GLY A 125 12.80 -2.64 -6.24
CA GLY A 125 12.26 -3.75 -5.46
C GLY A 125 11.01 -4.38 -6.05
N THR A 126 10.30 -5.14 -5.22
CA THR A 126 9.09 -5.87 -5.62
C THR A 126 7.88 -5.39 -4.83
N ILE A 127 6.80 -5.10 -5.54
CA ILE A 127 5.49 -4.82 -4.94
C ILE A 127 4.54 -5.94 -5.31
N VAL A 128 4.09 -6.69 -4.32
CA VAL A 128 3.07 -7.73 -4.47
C VAL A 128 1.70 -7.10 -4.35
N LEU A 129 0.87 -7.25 -5.36
CA LEU A 129 -0.53 -6.83 -5.39
C LEU A 129 -1.41 -8.07 -5.32
N GLN A 130 -2.11 -8.24 -4.19
CA GLN A 130 -2.95 -9.40 -3.95
C GLN A 130 -4.41 -9.00 -3.78
N ASN A 131 -5.26 -9.36 -4.74
CA ASN A 131 -6.69 -9.06 -4.75
C ASN A 131 -7.01 -7.57 -4.51
N VAL A 132 -6.17 -6.67 -5.01
CA VAL A 132 -6.33 -5.23 -4.82
C VAL A 132 -7.34 -4.65 -5.81
N SER A 133 -7.97 -3.54 -5.41
CA SER A 133 -8.76 -2.70 -6.31
C SER A 133 -8.43 -1.25 -6.04
N PHE A 134 -7.70 -0.63 -6.94
CA PHE A 134 -7.39 0.79 -6.90
C PHE A 134 -8.35 1.59 -7.81
N SER A 135 -8.49 2.87 -7.53
CA SER A 135 -9.26 3.79 -8.36
C SER A 135 -8.49 5.08 -8.56
N GLY A 136 -8.14 5.37 -9.79
CA GLY A 136 -7.63 6.69 -10.17
C GLY A 136 -8.74 7.73 -10.26
N ASP A 137 -8.37 8.90 -10.71
CA ASP A 137 -9.26 9.97 -11.10
C ASP A 137 -8.93 10.37 -12.54
N ARG A 138 -9.73 11.25 -13.16
CA ARG A 138 -9.59 11.66 -14.57
C ARG A 138 -8.17 12.05 -14.96
N ASP A 139 -7.42 12.66 -14.03
CA ASP A 139 -6.06 13.16 -14.26
C ASP A 139 -5.02 12.45 -13.38
N LYS A 140 -5.39 11.33 -12.75
CA LYS A 140 -4.49 10.61 -11.83
C LYS A 140 -4.49 9.13 -12.14
N PRO A 141 -3.30 8.51 -12.30
CA PRO A 141 -3.21 7.06 -12.46
C PRO A 141 -3.67 6.32 -11.21
N CYS A 142 -4.15 5.10 -11.38
CA CYS A 142 -4.38 4.17 -10.27
C CYS A 142 -3.07 3.82 -9.56
N ILE A 143 -2.03 3.57 -10.38
CA ILE A 143 -0.68 3.25 -9.92
C ILE A 143 0.29 4.18 -10.66
N ASP A 144 1.05 4.96 -9.91
CA ASP A 144 2.14 5.79 -10.41
C ASP A 144 3.48 5.16 -9.99
N CYS A 145 4.24 4.67 -10.95
CA CYS A 145 5.48 3.94 -10.69
C CYS A 145 6.68 4.83 -10.34
N GLY A 146 6.52 6.17 -10.33
CA GLY A 146 7.61 7.09 -10.00
C GLY A 146 8.71 7.15 -11.07
N GLU A 147 9.59 8.14 -10.96
CA GLU A 147 10.76 8.33 -11.83
C GLU A 147 11.94 7.47 -11.36
N ASN A 148 12.80 7.05 -12.28
CA ASN A 148 14.05 6.33 -12.01
C ASN A 148 13.84 5.04 -11.16
N THR A 149 12.72 4.35 -11.34
CA THR A 149 12.42 3.10 -10.62
C THR A 149 12.85 1.87 -11.39
N ASP A 150 13.23 0.80 -10.67
CA ASP A 150 13.37 -0.57 -11.22
C ASP A 150 12.48 -1.50 -10.41
N LEU A 151 11.26 -1.70 -10.91
CA LEU A 151 10.14 -2.23 -10.15
C LEU A 151 9.69 -3.58 -10.71
N HIS A 152 9.50 -4.57 -9.84
CA HIS A 152 8.72 -5.76 -10.12
C HIS A 152 7.32 -5.61 -9.51
N ILE A 153 6.29 -5.70 -10.34
CA ILE A 153 4.90 -5.79 -9.89
C ILE A 153 4.51 -7.27 -9.97
N MET A 154 4.40 -7.91 -8.81
CA MET A 154 3.93 -9.28 -8.69
C MET A 154 2.43 -9.30 -8.50
N LEU A 155 1.72 -9.94 -9.42
CA LEU A 155 0.26 -10.06 -9.37
C LEU A 155 -0.13 -11.40 -8.76
N GLU A 156 -0.99 -11.38 -7.74
CA GLU A 156 -1.60 -12.54 -7.11
C GLU A 156 -3.13 -12.37 -7.07
N GLY A 157 -3.85 -13.40 -7.46
CA GLY A 157 -5.32 -13.38 -7.48
C GLY A 157 -5.90 -12.38 -8.50
N LYS A 158 -6.96 -11.66 -8.15
CA LYS A 158 -7.67 -10.76 -9.06
C LYS A 158 -7.51 -9.30 -8.68
N ASN A 159 -6.84 -8.53 -9.52
CA ASN A 159 -6.50 -7.13 -9.28
C ASN A 159 -7.27 -6.21 -10.25
N PHE A 160 -7.57 -5.00 -9.80
CA PHE A 160 -8.34 -4.02 -10.56
C PHE A 160 -7.73 -2.62 -10.46
N CYS A 161 -7.62 -1.94 -11.60
CA CYS A 161 -7.39 -0.51 -11.71
C CYS A 161 -8.61 0.13 -12.40
N ARG A 162 -9.29 1.04 -11.71
CA ARG A 162 -10.51 1.70 -12.20
C ARG A 162 -10.26 3.19 -12.38
N ASN A 163 -10.83 3.77 -13.44
CA ASN A 163 -10.81 5.20 -13.75
C ASN A 163 -9.42 5.80 -14.00
N GLY A 164 -8.36 5.01 -14.04
CA GLY A 164 -7.00 5.42 -14.32
C GLY A 164 -6.12 4.24 -14.65
N GLY A 165 -5.00 4.49 -15.33
CA GLY A 165 -4.04 3.48 -15.74
C GLY A 165 -2.87 3.28 -14.76
N ILE A 166 -1.86 2.57 -15.22
CA ILE A 166 -0.58 2.38 -14.55
C ILE A 166 0.44 3.28 -15.26
N LYS A 167 0.92 4.31 -14.55
CA LYS A 167 1.91 5.26 -15.08
C LYS A 167 3.32 4.71 -14.92
N ILE A 168 4.05 4.67 -16.03
CA ILE A 168 5.45 4.24 -16.08
C ILE A 168 6.25 5.34 -16.79
N PRO A 169 6.90 6.26 -16.06
CA PRO A 169 7.70 7.33 -16.61
C PRO A 169 8.88 6.84 -17.47
N GLU A 170 9.39 7.66 -18.38
CA GLU A 170 10.46 7.31 -19.35
C GLU A 170 11.72 6.74 -18.68
N SER A 171 12.09 7.29 -17.53
CA SER A 171 13.28 6.90 -16.77
C SER A 171 13.13 5.58 -16.00
N SER A 172 11.96 4.96 -16.04
CA SER A 172 11.61 3.84 -15.16
C SER A 172 11.50 2.52 -15.92
N ARG A 173 11.71 1.44 -15.18
CA ARG A 173 11.56 0.06 -15.67
C ARG A 173 10.59 -0.70 -14.79
N VAL A 174 9.58 -1.34 -15.40
CA VAL A 174 8.61 -2.15 -14.70
C VAL A 174 8.52 -3.53 -15.32
N THR A 175 8.63 -4.57 -14.50
CA THR A 175 8.42 -5.96 -14.90
C THR A 175 7.20 -6.51 -14.17
N PHE A 176 6.18 -6.93 -14.91
CA PHE A 176 5.03 -7.65 -14.37
C PHE A 176 5.35 -9.13 -14.27
N ILE A 177 5.10 -9.73 -13.10
CA ILE A 177 5.34 -11.14 -12.78
C ILE A 177 4.16 -11.72 -11.97
N GLY A 178 4.16 -13.03 -11.71
CA GLY A 178 3.13 -13.71 -10.92
C GLY A 178 2.07 -14.39 -11.77
N ASP A 179 1.11 -15.02 -11.14
CA ASP A 179 0.03 -15.81 -11.73
C ASP A 179 -1.35 -15.13 -11.65
N GLY A 180 -1.42 -13.98 -11.00
CA GLY A 180 -2.67 -13.24 -10.83
C GLY A 180 -3.06 -12.44 -12.07
N ASP A 181 -4.35 -12.13 -12.14
CA ASP A 181 -4.95 -11.30 -13.18
C ASP A 181 -4.96 -9.82 -12.80
N ILE A 182 -4.95 -8.95 -13.79
CA ILE A 182 -5.28 -7.54 -13.61
C ILE A 182 -6.24 -7.05 -14.70
N MET A 183 -7.32 -6.38 -14.27
CA MET A 183 -8.23 -5.66 -15.14
C MET A 183 -8.00 -4.15 -14.95
N ILE A 184 -7.73 -3.46 -16.05
CA ILE A 184 -7.52 -2.01 -16.08
C ILE A 184 -8.63 -1.39 -16.92
N ARG A 185 -9.40 -0.48 -16.32
CA ARG A 185 -10.46 0.28 -17.00
C ARG A 185 -10.17 1.76 -16.92
N VAL A 186 -9.95 2.37 -18.06
CA VAL A 186 -9.65 3.79 -18.16
C VAL A 186 -10.79 4.48 -18.90
N ASN A 187 -11.38 5.47 -18.25
CA ASN A 187 -12.45 6.27 -18.82
C ASN A 187 -11.96 7.67 -19.13
N GLY A 188 -12.04 8.08 -20.37
CA GLY A 188 -11.65 9.42 -20.80
C GLY A 188 -10.81 9.42 -22.08
N ASN A 189 -10.64 10.61 -22.69
CA ASN A 189 -9.91 10.77 -23.94
C ASN A 189 -8.40 10.88 -23.68
N SER A 190 -7.60 10.31 -24.57
CA SER A 190 -6.13 10.44 -24.57
C SER A 190 -5.44 9.80 -23.34
N TYR A 191 -6.06 8.83 -22.73
CA TYR A 191 -5.50 8.09 -21.59
C TYR A 191 -4.87 6.76 -22.01
N TYR A 192 -4.04 6.22 -21.14
CA TYR A 192 -3.34 4.96 -21.30
C TYR A 192 -3.80 3.93 -20.25
N GLY A 193 -3.78 2.67 -20.61
CA GLY A 193 -3.94 1.57 -19.66
C GLY A 193 -2.65 1.33 -18.87
N ILE A 194 -1.54 1.02 -19.57
CA ILE A 194 -0.21 0.93 -18.99
C ILE A 194 0.74 1.78 -19.85
N GLY A 195 1.36 2.79 -19.26
CA GLY A 195 2.26 3.65 -20.04
C GLY A 195 2.53 5.01 -19.43
N ASN A 196 2.39 6.07 -20.20
CA ASN A 196 2.61 7.43 -19.72
C ASN A 196 1.62 8.43 -20.37
N ASP A 197 1.62 9.65 -19.85
CA ASP A 197 0.74 10.72 -20.28
C ASP A 197 0.97 11.11 -21.74
N ILE A 198 -0.03 11.77 -22.32
CA ILE A 198 0.05 12.34 -23.67
C ILE A 198 1.31 13.21 -23.83
N HIS A 199 1.98 13.10 -24.97
CA HIS A 199 3.24 13.76 -25.29
C HIS A 199 4.45 13.39 -24.42
N SER A 200 4.30 12.34 -23.57
CA SER A 200 5.40 11.84 -22.75
C SER A 200 5.80 10.44 -23.21
N LYS A 201 7.10 10.16 -23.23
CA LYS A 201 7.57 8.79 -23.48
C LYS A 201 7.34 7.93 -22.24
N HIS A 202 7.03 6.67 -22.45
CA HIS A 202 6.95 5.68 -21.38
C HIS A 202 8.29 4.98 -21.15
N GLY A 203 8.46 4.43 -19.97
CA GLY A 203 9.62 3.62 -19.59
C GLY A 203 9.59 2.21 -20.17
N VAL A 204 10.51 1.39 -19.72
CA VAL A 204 10.63 0.00 -20.16
C VAL A 204 9.58 -0.86 -19.45
N MET A 205 8.78 -1.58 -20.22
CA MET A 205 7.76 -2.51 -19.74
C MET A 205 8.12 -3.94 -20.13
N LYS A 206 8.10 -4.87 -19.19
CA LYS A 206 8.28 -6.31 -19.43
C LYS A 206 7.11 -7.07 -18.83
N PHE A 207 6.54 -7.98 -19.59
CA PHE A 207 5.41 -8.80 -19.19
C PHE A 207 5.88 -10.26 -19.10
N LYS A 208 6.02 -10.78 -17.89
CA LYS A 208 6.46 -12.13 -17.56
C LYS A 208 5.48 -12.87 -16.64
N GLN A 209 4.31 -12.25 -16.38
CA GLN A 209 3.24 -12.86 -15.59
C GLN A 209 2.58 -13.99 -16.41
N GLU A 210 2.00 -14.96 -15.70
CA GLU A 210 1.25 -16.08 -16.26
C GLU A 210 -0.25 -15.77 -16.35
N GLY A 211 -0.75 -14.88 -15.48
CA GLY A 211 -2.14 -14.45 -15.47
C GLY A 211 -2.47 -13.43 -16.57
N ALA A 212 -3.74 -13.07 -16.69
CA ALA A 212 -4.24 -12.20 -17.74
C ALA A 212 -4.08 -10.71 -17.38
N ILE A 213 -3.66 -9.90 -18.36
CA ILE A 213 -3.75 -8.44 -18.32
C ILE A 213 -4.83 -8.01 -19.30
N ASN A 214 -5.96 -7.54 -18.77
CA ASN A 214 -7.07 -7.05 -19.56
C ASN A 214 -7.17 -5.53 -19.45
N ILE A 215 -7.17 -4.83 -20.57
CA ILE A 215 -7.19 -3.37 -20.61
C ILE A 215 -8.38 -2.90 -21.46
N GLU A 216 -9.23 -2.09 -20.86
CA GLU A 216 -10.36 -1.43 -21.52
C GLU A 216 -10.15 0.09 -21.46
N THR A 217 -10.05 0.73 -22.62
CA THR A 217 -9.99 2.19 -22.77
C THR A 217 -11.21 2.67 -23.52
N ASN A 218 -12.03 3.55 -22.92
CA ASN A 218 -13.32 3.98 -23.47
C ASN A 218 -13.26 5.41 -24.04
N GLY A 219 -12.09 5.92 -24.37
CA GLY A 219 -11.90 7.28 -24.87
C GLY A 219 -11.41 7.34 -26.30
N VAL A 220 -11.62 8.49 -26.97
CA VAL A 220 -10.98 8.82 -28.23
C VAL A 220 -9.47 8.96 -28.00
N ASN A 221 -8.64 8.33 -28.84
CA ASN A 221 -7.17 8.29 -28.70
C ASN A 221 -6.68 7.57 -27.42
N GLY A 222 -7.49 6.70 -26.82
CA GLY A 222 -7.05 5.86 -25.72
C GLY A 222 -6.09 4.77 -26.20
N VAL A 223 -4.98 4.56 -25.46
CA VAL A 223 -3.97 3.57 -25.75
C VAL A 223 -3.99 2.50 -24.67
N ALA A 224 -4.07 1.22 -25.06
CA ALA A 224 -4.02 0.14 -24.07
C ALA A 224 -2.64 0.07 -23.41
N ILE A 225 -1.57 0.04 -24.21
CA ILE A 225 -0.17 0.01 -23.73
C ILE A 225 0.64 1.00 -24.56
N GLY A 226 1.32 1.94 -23.88
CA GLY A 226 2.15 2.97 -24.52
C GLY A 226 1.88 4.37 -24.00
N ALA A 227 2.28 5.37 -24.75
CA ALA A 227 1.95 6.76 -24.48
C ALA A 227 0.74 7.20 -25.29
N GLY A 228 -0.11 8.03 -24.72
CA GLY A 228 -1.21 8.67 -25.44
C GLY A 228 -0.71 9.55 -26.59
N LEU A 229 -1.48 9.64 -27.67
CA LEU A 229 -1.22 10.51 -28.82
C LEU A 229 -1.80 11.91 -28.60
#